data_49f6f9081dd664d0dd804cc089348394
#
_entry.id   49f6f9081dd664d0dd804cc089348394
#
_cell.length_a   1.000
_cell.length_b   1.000
_cell.length_c   1.000
_cell.angle_alpha   90.00
_cell.angle_beta   90.00
_cell.angle_gamma   90.00
#
_symmetry.space_group_name_H-M   'P 1'
#
loop_
_entity.id
_entity.type
_entity.pdbx_description
1 polymer ?
#
loop_
_entity_poly.entity_id
_entity_poly.type
_entity_poly.pdbx_seq_one_letter_code
_entity_poly.pdbx_strand_id
1 'polypeptide(L)'
;MERKLAAILAADVVGFSGLIAQDEEGTIQRLERLRIEVIDMHVEAHRGRVFKALGDGVLAEFSSTLEAVKCAVSIQRALATRSRDTDDDPLVLRIGISVGDVVLQGDDLLGDGVNVAARLETTAEPGGIAVSGDVMAQTRGKLDLRLEDCGHHRFKETDAPIHVYKTRSADDGRAQGLFDFDDERSKDKAITGGCICGAIRYEISMPAISTGYCHCRICQRFSGSAMSTWTAFPASAVQFLTGEPRYFASSPIARRGFCPECGASLTYQLVRPQTASYMVVFTTSLDAPQDYSPTAHGGIESQLPWIDILDDLP
;
A
#
# COMPACT_ATOMS: atom_id res chain seq x y z
N MET A 1 -1.24 13.18 -29.41
CA MET A 1 -1.64 12.21 -28.36
C MET A 1 -0.37 11.50 -27.89
N GLU A 2 -0.06 11.62 -26.63
CA GLU A 2 1.12 10.97 -26.05
C GLU A 2 0.77 9.52 -25.69
N ARG A 3 1.64 8.58 -26.12
CA ARG A 3 1.51 7.15 -25.81
C ARG A 3 2.63 6.75 -24.86
N LYS A 4 2.32 5.88 -23.91
CA LYS A 4 3.32 5.28 -23.02
C LYS A 4 2.95 3.84 -22.70
N LEU A 5 3.95 3.04 -22.34
CA LEU A 5 3.73 1.73 -21.74
C LEU A 5 3.50 1.92 -20.24
N ALA A 6 2.41 1.35 -19.72
CA ALA A 6 2.11 1.41 -18.29
C ALA A 6 1.53 0.09 -17.80
N ALA A 7 1.78 -0.22 -16.54
CA ALA A 7 1.02 -1.24 -15.83
C ALA A 7 -0.24 -0.60 -15.25
N ILE A 8 -1.38 -1.22 -15.49
CA ILE A 8 -2.69 -0.75 -15.04
C ILE A 8 -3.26 -1.74 -14.03
N LEU A 9 -3.66 -1.19 -12.89
CA LEU A 9 -4.40 -1.89 -11.85
C LEU A 9 -5.85 -1.43 -11.89
N ALA A 10 -6.78 -2.37 -12.00
CA ALA A 10 -8.21 -2.17 -11.83
C ALA A 10 -8.64 -2.86 -10.53
N ALA A 11 -9.43 -2.18 -9.70
CA ALA A 11 -10.00 -2.75 -8.49
C ALA A 11 -11.47 -2.38 -8.38
N ASP A 12 -12.31 -3.31 -7.91
CA ASP A 12 -13.75 -3.14 -7.78
C ASP A 12 -14.28 -3.86 -6.54
N VAL A 13 -15.38 -3.36 -5.94
CA VAL A 13 -15.98 -3.93 -4.73
C VAL A 13 -16.93 -5.06 -5.09
N VAL A 14 -16.72 -6.21 -4.50
CA VAL A 14 -17.58 -7.38 -4.70
C VAL A 14 -18.99 -7.12 -4.16
N GLY A 15 -19.99 -7.25 -5.05
CA GLY A 15 -21.40 -7.16 -4.66
C GLY A 15 -21.88 -5.77 -4.25
N PHE A 16 -21.19 -4.69 -4.67
CA PHE A 16 -21.46 -3.30 -4.26
C PHE A 16 -22.94 -2.90 -4.40
N SER A 17 -23.60 -3.24 -5.52
CA SER A 17 -25.03 -2.92 -5.72
C SER A 17 -25.93 -3.55 -4.65
N GLY A 18 -25.57 -4.74 -4.16
CA GLY A 18 -26.30 -5.41 -3.06
C GLY A 18 -26.07 -4.73 -1.72
N LEU A 19 -24.85 -4.26 -1.46
CA LEU A 19 -24.49 -3.51 -0.25
C LEU A 19 -25.20 -2.16 -0.20
N ILE A 20 -25.24 -1.42 -1.30
CA ILE A 20 -25.99 -0.16 -1.44
C ILE A 20 -27.49 -0.38 -1.19
N ALA A 21 -28.06 -1.46 -1.70
CA ALA A 21 -29.48 -1.75 -1.51
C ALA A 21 -29.84 -2.06 -0.04
N GLN A 22 -28.88 -2.53 0.75
CA GLN A 22 -29.06 -2.83 2.18
C GLN A 22 -28.84 -1.61 3.07
N ASP A 23 -27.77 -0.86 2.82
CA ASP A 23 -27.34 0.33 3.58
C ASP A 23 -26.54 1.26 2.65
N GLU A 24 -27.23 2.22 2.03
CA GLU A 24 -26.63 3.14 1.08
C GLU A 24 -25.61 4.06 1.75
N GLU A 25 -26.01 4.75 2.82
CA GLU A 25 -25.17 5.75 3.48
C GLU A 25 -23.91 5.11 4.13
N GLY A 26 -24.09 4.03 4.87
CA GLY A 26 -22.98 3.31 5.49
C GLY A 26 -22.05 2.69 4.45
N THR A 27 -22.58 2.20 3.33
CA THR A 27 -21.74 1.65 2.24
C THR A 27 -20.91 2.72 1.56
N ILE A 28 -21.48 3.91 1.30
CA ILE A 28 -20.73 5.04 0.74
C ILE A 28 -19.61 5.48 1.69
N GLN A 29 -19.90 5.60 2.98
CA GLN A 29 -18.87 5.97 3.97
C GLN A 29 -17.76 4.91 4.08
N ARG A 30 -18.11 3.62 4.01
CA ARG A 30 -17.12 2.52 3.98
C ARG A 30 -16.26 2.57 2.73
N LEU A 31 -16.87 2.85 1.56
CA LEU A 31 -16.15 3.01 0.29
C LEU A 31 -15.16 4.18 0.32
N GLU A 32 -15.59 5.34 0.83
CA GLU A 32 -14.70 6.49 0.97
C GLU A 32 -13.49 6.20 1.88
N ARG A 33 -13.75 5.53 3.02
CA ARG A 33 -12.67 5.09 3.93
C ARG A 33 -11.75 4.09 3.26
N LEU A 34 -12.29 3.08 2.59
CA LEU A 34 -11.51 2.08 1.83
C LEU A 34 -10.59 2.76 0.81
N ARG A 35 -11.14 3.70 0.05
CA ARG A 35 -10.39 4.41 -0.98
C ARG A 35 -9.24 5.21 -0.40
N ILE A 36 -9.50 6.07 0.57
CA ILE A 36 -8.49 6.98 1.15
C ILE A 36 -7.45 6.21 1.99
N GLU A 37 -7.93 5.29 2.82
CA GLU A 37 -7.11 4.65 3.85
C GLU A 37 -6.40 3.38 3.36
N VAL A 38 -6.82 2.81 2.24
CA VAL A 38 -6.21 1.60 1.70
C VAL A 38 -5.73 1.82 0.28
N ILE A 39 -6.63 2.15 -0.67
CA ILE A 39 -6.28 2.15 -2.09
C ILE A 39 -5.29 3.27 -2.39
N ASP A 40 -5.66 4.53 -2.13
CA ASP A 40 -4.84 5.69 -2.48
C ASP A 40 -3.47 5.64 -1.78
N MET A 41 -3.47 5.24 -0.49
CA MET A 41 -2.25 5.09 0.30
C MET A 41 -1.29 4.04 -0.29
N HIS A 42 -1.79 2.86 -0.64
CA HIS A 42 -0.93 1.81 -1.21
C HIS A 42 -0.51 2.12 -2.63
N VAL A 43 -1.37 2.76 -3.44
CA VAL A 43 -1.03 3.19 -4.79
C VAL A 43 0.13 4.21 -4.73
N GLU A 44 0.04 5.20 -3.84
CA GLU A 44 1.10 6.20 -3.65
C GLU A 44 2.40 5.57 -3.12
N ALA A 45 2.30 4.66 -2.12
CA ALA A 45 3.46 3.96 -1.55
C ALA A 45 4.23 3.13 -2.60
N HIS A 46 3.52 2.61 -3.61
CA HIS A 46 4.10 1.87 -4.73
C HIS A 46 4.32 2.72 -5.99
N ARG A 47 4.38 4.06 -5.84
CA ARG A 47 4.65 5.01 -6.93
C ARG A 47 3.65 4.93 -8.08
N GLY A 48 2.42 4.56 -7.77
CA GLY A 48 1.31 4.60 -8.69
C GLY A 48 0.57 5.93 -8.62
N ARG A 49 -0.34 6.11 -9.55
CA ARG A 49 -1.29 7.22 -9.58
C ARG A 49 -2.69 6.68 -9.86
N VAL A 50 -3.64 6.99 -9.00
CA VAL A 50 -5.06 6.78 -9.32
C VAL A 50 -5.44 7.82 -10.36
N PHE A 51 -5.86 7.39 -11.56
CA PHE A 51 -6.24 8.29 -12.64
C PHE A 51 -7.76 8.30 -12.88
N LYS A 52 -8.47 7.31 -12.34
CA LYS A 52 -9.93 7.23 -12.50
C LYS A 52 -10.57 6.52 -11.33
N ALA A 53 -11.71 7.05 -10.89
CA ALA A 53 -12.59 6.39 -9.93
C ALA A 53 -14.02 6.57 -10.40
N LEU A 54 -14.75 5.48 -10.57
CA LEU A 54 -16.12 5.42 -11.09
C LEU A 54 -16.93 4.49 -10.18
N GLY A 55 -17.84 5.09 -9.40
CA GLY A 55 -18.61 4.32 -8.42
C GLY A 55 -17.68 3.65 -7.41
N ASP A 56 -17.75 2.33 -7.34
CA ASP A 56 -16.92 1.45 -6.50
C ASP A 56 -15.61 1.01 -7.16
N GLY A 57 -15.44 1.29 -8.46
CA GLY A 57 -14.25 0.93 -9.23
C GLY A 57 -13.14 1.98 -9.18
N VAL A 58 -11.90 1.54 -9.12
CA VAL A 58 -10.68 2.36 -9.15
C VAL A 58 -9.72 1.86 -10.21
N LEU A 59 -9.14 2.79 -10.98
CA LEU A 59 -8.07 2.53 -11.94
C LEU A 59 -6.81 3.30 -11.54
N ALA A 60 -5.70 2.58 -11.42
CA ALA A 60 -4.40 3.16 -11.12
C ALA A 60 -3.35 2.74 -12.16
N GLU A 61 -2.40 3.63 -12.41
CA GLU A 61 -1.25 3.39 -13.28
C GLU A 61 0.05 3.30 -12.51
N PHE A 62 0.99 2.51 -13.04
CA PHE A 62 2.33 2.35 -12.50
C PHE A 62 3.33 2.31 -13.65
N SER A 63 4.51 2.90 -13.44
CA SER A 63 5.64 2.78 -14.36
C SER A 63 6.33 1.41 -14.27
N SER A 64 6.07 0.65 -13.21
CA SER A 64 6.64 -0.67 -12.93
C SER A 64 5.54 -1.70 -12.73
N THR A 65 5.57 -2.77 -13.53
CA THR A 65 4.69 -3.93 -13.38
C THR A 65 4.87 -4.61 -12.02
N LEU A 66 6.11 -4.65 -11.51
CA LEU A 66 6.43 -5.21 -10.21
C LEU A 66 5.76 -4.42 -9.08
N GLU A 67 5.80 -3.09 -9.15
CA GLU A 67 5.17 -2.23 -8.14
C GLU A 67 3.63 -2.30 -8.21
N ALA A 68 3.04 -2.45 -9.39
CA ALA A 68 1.60 -2.68 -9.52
C ALA A 68 1.15 -3.96 -8.81
N VAL A 69 1.90 -5.06 -8.98
CA VAL A 69 1.57 -6.34 -8.31
C VAL A 69 1.81 -6.25 -6.81
N LYS A 70 2.91 -5.63 -6.35
CA LYS A 70 3.15 -5.40 -4.92
C LYS A 70 2.05 -4.56 -4.29
N CYS A 71 1.59 -3.51 -4.96
CA CYS A 71 0.48 -2.67 -4.53
C CYS A 71 -0.81 -3.49 -4.34
N ALA A 72 -1.18 -4.30 -5.33
CA ALA A 72 -2.35 -5.17 -5.25
C ALA A 72 -2.29 -6.14 -4.06
N VAL A 73 -1.13 -6.75 -3.84
CA VAL A 73 -0.87 -7.63 -2.69
C VAL A 73 -1.02 -6.87 -1.38
N SER A 74 -0.45 -5.66 -1.28
CA SER A 74 -0.52 -4.83 -0.07
C SER A 74 -1.95 -4.40 0.24
N ILE A 75 -2.74 -4.05 -0.78
CA ILE A 75 -4.17 -3.72 -0.64
C ILE A 75 -4.95 -4.94 -0.09
N GLN A 76 -4.81 -6.12 -0.71
CA GLN A 76 -5.55 -7.32 -0.29
C GLN A 76 -5.17 -7.75 1.13
N ARG A 77 -3.89 -7.63 1.51
CA ARG A 77 -3.43 -7.88 2.89
C ARG A 77 -4.05 -6.92 3.90
N ALA A 78 -4.06 -5.63 3.60
CA ALA A 78 -4.65 -4.62 4.46
C ALA A 78 -6.15 -4.91 4.70
N LEU A 79 -6.88 -5.33 3.65
CA LEU A 79 -8.28 -5.69 3.75
C LEU A 79 -8.51 -6.97 4.56
N ALA A 80 -7.70 -8.01 4.33
CA ALA A 80 -7.80 -9.26 5.08
C ALA A 80 -7.55 -9.07 6.59
N THR A 81 -6.70 -8.12 6.96
CA THR A 81 -6.45 -7.79 8.38
C THR A 81 -7.60 -7.00 8.97
N ARG A 82 -8.12 -6.00 8.26
CA ARG A 82 -9.29 -5.21 8.72
C ARG A 82 -10.50 -6.09 8.97
N SER A 83 -10.72 -7.11 8.15
CA SER A 83 -11.80 -8.08 8.29
C SER A 83 -11.75 -8.88 9.61
N ARG A 84 -10.60 -8.95 10.27
CA ARG A 84 -10.41 -9.65 11.54
C ARG A 84 -10.65 -8.78 12.76
N ASP A 85 -10.47 -7.47 12.62
CA ASP A 85 -10.40 -6.53 13.74
C ASP A 85 -11.69 -5.71 13.95
N THR A 86 -12.65 -5.77 13.03
CA THR A 86 -13.91 -5.02 13.12
C THR A 86 -15.11 -5.91 12.95
N ASP A 87 -16.16 -5.66 13.78
CA ASP A 87 -17.50 -6.27 13.62
C ASP A 87 -18.26 -5.71 12.39
N ASP A 88 -17.71 -4.71 11.70
CA ASP A 88 -18.25 -4.18 10.45
C ASP A 88 -17.96 -5.16 9.30
N ASP A 89 -18.97 -5.43 8.47
CA ASP A 89 -18.86 -6.27 7.28
C ASP A 89 -17.86 -5.64 6.28
N PRO A 90 -16.65 -6.21 6.12
CA PRO A 90 -15.58 -5.58 5.36
C PRO A 90 -15.87 -5.60 3.87
N LEU A 91 -15.60 -4.49 3.18
CA LEU A 91 -15.63 -4.47 1.73
C LEU A 91 -14.53 -5.38 1.16
N VAL A 92 -14.91 -6.25 0.23
CA VAL A 92 -14.01 -7.19 -0.44
C VAL A 92 -13.74 -6.68 -1.85
N LEU A 93 -12.47 -6.64 -2.27
CA LEU A 93 -12.08 -6.22 -3.60
C LEU A 93 -11.72 -7.40 -4.51
N ARG A 94 -11.96 -7.23 -5.82
CA ARG A 94 -11.28 -7.94 -6.89
C ARG A 94 -10.26 -7.02 -7.52
N ILE A 95 -9.09 -7.55 -7.90
CA ILE A 95 -8.05 -6.74 -8.52
C ILE A 95 -7.58 -7.42 -9.80
N GLY A 96 -7.51 -6.65 -10.90
CA GLY A 96 -6.98 -7.06 -12.20
C GLY A 96 -5.75 -6.22 -12.57
N ILE A 97 -4.69 -6.84 -13.10
CA ILE A 97 -3.48 -6.14 -13.51
C ILE A 97 -3.08 -6.53 -14.92
N SER A 98 -2.87 -5.53 -15.77
CA SER A 98 -2.32 -5.69 -17.10
C SER A 98 -1.14 -4.75 -17.32
N VAL A 99 -0.39 -4.97 -18.39
CA VAL A 99 0.62 -4.03 -18.91
C VAL A 99 0.37 -3.84 -20.40
N GLY A 100 0.40 -2.62 -20.88
CA GLY A 100 0.15 -2.32 -22.27
C GLY A 100 0.29 -0.84 -22.61
N ASP A 101 0.17 -0.55 -23.91
CA ASP A 101 0.17 0.82 -24.40
C ASP A 101 -1.10 1.55 -23.98
N VAL A 102 -0.91 2.75 -23.45
CA VAL A 102 -1.98 3.66 -23.07
C VAL A 102 -1.77 5.03 -23.69
N VAL A 103 -2.86 5.73 -23.95
CA VAL A 103 -2.89 7.09 -24.50
C VAL A 103 -3.35 8.04 -23.41
N LEU A 104 -2.59 9.10 -23.18
CA LEU A 104 -2.99 10.18 -22.28
C LEU A 104 -4.05 11.07 -22.95
N GLN A 105 -5.16 11.30 -22.20
CA GLN A 105 -6.21 12.24 -22.56
C GLN A 105 -6.57 13.10 -21.35
N GLY A 106 -5.88 14.24 -21.19
CA GLY A 106 -5.93 15.01 -19.95
C GLY A 106 -5.31 14.21 -18.81
N ASP A 107 -6.06 14.04 -17.71
CA ASP A 107 -5.64 13.23 -16.57
C ASP A 107 -6.06 11.76 -16.67
N ASP A 108 -6.83 11.38 -17.70
CA ASP A 108 -7.33 10.01 -17.96
C ASP A 108 -6.39 9.23 -18.88
N LEU A 109 -6.46 7.90 -18.78
CA LEU A 109 -5.75 6.97 -19.64
C LEU A 109 -6.74 6.10 -20.40
N LEU A 110 -6.50 5.97 -21.71
CA LEU A 110 -7.28 5.12 -22.59
C LEU A 110 -6.36 4.12 -23.30
N GLY A 111 -6.89 2.96 -23.62
CA GLY A 111 -6.16 1.94 -24.40
C GLY A 111 -6.47 0.52 -23.95
N ASP A 112 -5.92 -0.44 -24.72
CA ASP A 112 -6.18 -1.86 -24.49
C ASP A 112 -5.72 -2.30 -23.09
N GLY A 113 -4.60 -1.76 -22.58
CA GLY A 113 -4.13 -2.05 -21.23
C GLY A 113 -5.18 -1.77 -20.17
N VAL A 114 -5.92 -0.65 -20.28
CA VAL A 114 -6.99 -0.29 -19.32
C VAL A 114 -8.15 -1.29 -19.40
N ASN A 115 -8.59 -1.61 -20.64
CA ASN A 115 -9.68 -2.55 -20.85
C ASN A 115 -9.33 -3.95 -20.35
N VAL A 116 -8.11 -4.40 -20.61
CA VAL A 116 -7.63 -5.72 -20.17
C VAL A 116 -7.58 -5.78 -18.63
N ALA A 117 -7.08 -4.74 -17.95
CA ALA A 117 -7.07 -4.71 -16.49
C ALA A 117 -8.48 -4.84 -15.89
N ALA A 118 -9.46 -4.09 -16.42
CA ALA A 118 -10.85 -4.16 -16.01
C ALA A 118 -11.48 -5.56 -16.26
N ARG A 119 -11.12 -6.23 -17.36
CA ARG A 119 -11.59 -7.61 -17.62
C ARG A 119 -10.93 -8.64 -16.70
N LEU A 120 -9.65 -8.48 -16.41
CA LEU A 120 -8.96 -9.35 -15.45
C LEU A 120 -9.55 -9.20 -14.06
N GLU A 121 -9.89 -7.98 -13.64
CA GLU A 121 -10.54 -7.70 -12.36
C GLU A 121 -11.82 -8.55 -12.23
N THR A 122 -12.71 -8.54 -13.21
CA THR A 122 -13.97 -9.32 -13.17
C THR A 122 -13.75 -10.83 -13.11
N THR A 123 -12.59 -11.32 -13.51
CA THR A 123 -12.23 -12.75 -13.45
C THR A 123 -11.57 -13.15 -12.14
N ALA A 124 -11.09 -12.19 -11.35
CA ALA A 124 -10.48 -12.47 -10.07
C ALA A 124 -11.52 -13.01 -9.07
N GLU A 125 -11.10 -13.90 -8.20
CA GLU A 125 -11.94 -14.32 -7.07
C GLU A 125 -12.09 -13.19 -6.06
N PRO A 126 -13.17 -13.16 -5.25
CA PRO A 126 -13.31 -12.22 -4.15
C PRO A 126 -12.08 -12.22 -3.24
N GLY A 127 -11.48 -11.06 -3.00
CA GLY A 127 -10.21 -10.94 -2.26
C GLY A 127 -8.98 -11.36 -3.06
N GLY A 128 -9.12 -11.71 -4.34
CA GLY A 128 -8.05 -12.22 -5.20
C GLY A 128 -7.47 -11.17 -6.15
N ILE A 129 -6.44 -11.61 -6.87
CA ILE A 129 -5.74 -10.85 -7.91
C ILE A 129 -5.69 -11.70 -9.18
N ALA A 130 -6.00 -11.10 -10.33
CA ALA A 130 -5.80 -11.68 -11.65
C ALA A 130 -4.81 -10.84 -12.45
N VAL A 131 -3.88 -11.49 -13.14
CA VAL A 131 -2.86 -10.80 -13.93
C VAL A 131 -2.79 -11.36 -15.35
N SER A 132 -2.37 -10.53 -16.33
CA SER A 132 -2.08 -10.99 -17.68
C SER A 132 -0.78 -11.79 -17.76
N GLY A 133 -0.63 -12.60 -18.83
CA GLY A 133 0.61 -13.33 -19.10
C GLY A 133 1.84 -12.45 -19.17
N ASP A 134 1.70 -11.23 -19.72
CA ASP A 134 2.79 -10.26 -19.80
C ASP A 134 3.23 -9.75 -18.42
N VAL A 135 2.27 -9.50 -17.52
CA VAL A 135 2.55 -9.16 -16.10
C VAL A 135 3.26 -10.32 -15.43
N MET A 136 2.76 -11.55 -15.60
CA MET A 136 3.39 -12.75 -15.05
C MET A 136 4.83 -12.91 -15.54
N ALA A 137 5.07 -12.73 -16.85
CA ALA A 137 6.42 -12.86 -17.43
C ALA A 137 7.41 -11.85 -16.85
N GLN A 138 6.97 -10.60 -16.62
CA GLN A 138 7.83 -9.54 -16.08
C GLN A 138 8.09 -9.66 -14.57
N THR A 139 7.22 -10.34 -13.82
CA THR A 139 7.30 -10.46 -12.36
C THR A 139 7.80 -11.83 -11.89
N ARG A 140 7.91 -12.81 -12.79
CA ARG A 140 8.39 -14.16 -12.48
C ARG A 140 9.75 -14.13 -11.79
N GLY A 141 9.85 -14.81 -10.64
CA GLY A 141 11.07 -14.90 -9.83
C GLY A 141 11.45 -13.64 -9.07
N LYS A 142 10.63 -12.58 -9.16
CA LYS A 142 10.82 -11.31 -8.41
C LYS A 142 9.84 -11.16 -7.25
N LEU A 143 8.79 -11.96 -7.23
CA LEU A 143 7.77 -12.02 -6.20
C LEU A 143 7.51 -13.47 -5.84
N ASP A 144 7.38 -13.75 -4.57
CA ASP A 144 6.91 -15.05 -4.07
C ASP A 144 5.37 -15.07 -4.01
N LEU A 145 4.76 -14.82 -5.17
CA LEU A 145 3.31 -14.84 -5.34
C LEU A 145 2.92 -16.11 -6.11
N ARG A 146 2.17 -16.99 -5.48
CA ARG A 146 1.65 -18.21 -6.14
C ARG A 146 0.44 -17.86 -6.97
N LEU A 147 0.62 -17.83 -8.28
CA LEU A 147 -0.42 -17.65 -9.26
C LEU A 147 -0.70 -18.97 -9.98
N GLU A 148 -1.97 -19.31 -10.10
CA GLU A 148 -2.45 -20.44 -10.88
C GLU A 148 -2.61 -20.03 -12.34
N ASP A 149 -2.11 -20.88 -13.25
CA ASP A 149 -2.32 -20.69 -14.69
C ASP A 149 -3.74 -21.08 -15.04
N CYS A 150 -4.53 -20.10 -15.44
CA CYS A 150 -5.94 -20.28 -15.85
C CYS A 150 -6.11 -20.39 -17.38
N GLY A 151 -4.99 -20.45 -18.13
CA GLY A 151 -5.02 -20.56 -19.59
C GLY A 151 -5.44 -19.26 -20.30
N HIS A 152 -5.86 -19.41 -21.55
CA HIS A 152 -6.24 -18.30 -22.41
C HIS A 152 -7.74 -18.01 -22.33
N HIS A 153 -8.08 -16.77 -21.97
CA HIS A 153 -9.43 -16.27 -21.90
C HIS A 153 -9.70 -15.32 -23.07
N ARG A 154 -10.84 -15.49 -23.73
CA ARG A 154 -11.30 -14.59 -24.80
C ARG A 154 -12.38 -13.67 -24.25
N PHE A 155 -12.08 -12.38 -24.21
CA PHE A 155 -13.03 -11.34 -23.81
C PHE A 155 -13.67 -10.70 -25.05
N LYS A 156 -14.93 -10.25 -24.95
CA LYS A 156 -15.71 -9.76 -26.12
C LYS A 156 -15.10 -8.54 -26.81
N GLU A 157 -14.23 -7.80 -26.11
CA GLU A 157 -13.68 -6.51 -26.56
C GLU A 157 -12.16 -6.57 -26.73
N THR A 158 -11.56 -7.76 -26.76
CA THR A 158 -10.14 -7.94 -27.04
C THR A 158 -9.95 -8.69 -28.36
N ASP A 159 -9.04 -8.21 -29.22
CA ASP A 159 -8.76 -8.82 -30.51
C ASP A 159 -8.11 -10.21 -30.38
N ALA A 160 -7.34 -10.44 -29.32
CA ALA A 160 -6.65 -11.70 -29.06
C ALA A 160 -7.01 -12.29 -27.68
N PRO A 161 -6.93 -13.63 -27.51
CA PRO A 161 -7.06 -14.26 -26.21
C PRO A 161 -5.95 -13.80 -25.27
N ILE A 162 -6.29 -13.52 -24.00
CA ILE A 162 -5.36 -13.11 -22.97
C ILE A 162 -5.04 -14.30 -22.08
N HIS A 163 -3.77 -14.58 -21.86
CA HIS A 163 -3.35 -15.58 -20.89
C HIS A 163 -3.54 -15.02 -19.48
N VAL A 164 -4.27 -15.71 -18.64
CA VAL A 164 -4.70 -15.27 -17.31
C VAL A 164 -4.05 -16.11 -16.24
N TYR A 165 -3.51 -15.44 -15.24
CA TYR A 165 -3.03 -16.04 -14.01
C TYR A 165 -3.78 -15.45 -12.82
N LYS A 166 -4.16 -16.26 -11.83
CA LYS A 166 -4.94 -15.81 -10.66
C LYS A 166 -4.30 -16.28 -9.38
N THR A 167 -4.52 -15.51 -8.32
CA THR A 167 -4.29 -16.01 -6.97
C THR A 167 -5.32 -17.11 -6.67
N ARG A 168 -4.89 -18.16 -5.97
CA ARG A 168 -5.77 -19.25 -5.56
C ARG A 168 -6.63 -18.79 -4.40
N SER A 169 -7.95 -19.03 -4.44
CA SER A 169 -8.78 -18.85 -3.26
C SER A 169 -8.68 -20.08 -2.36
N ALA A 170 -8.76 -19.88 -1.05
CA ALA A 170 -8.99 -20.99 -0.11
C ALA A 170 -10.39 -21.58 -0.32
N ASP A 171 -10.59 -22.87 -0.01
CA ASP A 171 -11.83 -23.61 -0.23
C ASP A 171 -13.07 -23.02 0.49
N ASP A 172 -12.89 -22.03 1.36
CA ASP A 172 -13.94 -21.34 2.12
C ASP A 172 -14.31 -19.95 1.58
N GLY A 173 -13.82 -19.58 0.40
CA GLY A 173 -14.07 -18.27 -0.25
C GLY A 173 -13.39 -17.08 0.43
N ARG A 174 -12.54 -17.30 1.41
CA ARG A 174 -11.72 -16.27 2.08
C ARG A 174 -10.28 -16.38 1.64
N ALA A 175 -9.68 -15.28 1.26
CA ALA A 175 -8.27 -15.17 0.89
C ALA A 175 -7.32 -15.37 2.10
N GLN A 176 -7.55 -16.41 2.89
CA GLN A 176 -6.64 -16.84 3.97
C GLN A 176 -5.59 -17.77 3.37
N GLY A 177 -4.34 -17.37 3.38
CA GLY A 177 -3.21 -18.17 2.87
C GLY A 177 -2.77 -17.86 1.45
N LEU A 178 -3.41 -16.93 0.75
CA LEU A 178 -3.04 -16.49 -0.62
C LEU A 178 -1.69 -15.79 -0.68
N PHE A 179 -1.19 -15.34 0.44
CA PHE A 179 -0.02 -14.47 0.56
C PHE A 179 0.95 -14.97 1.64
N ASP A 180 1.12 -16.30 1.73
CA ASP A 180 2.29 -16.87 2.41
C ASP A 180 3.51 -16.57 1.53
N PHE A 181 4.00 -15.35 1.63
CA PHE A 181 5.39 -15.11 1.31
C PHE A 181 6.16 -15.88 2.39
N ASP A 182 6.85 -16.94 1.97
CA ASP A 182 7.93 -17.50 2.73
C ASP A 182 9.07 -16.47 2.79
N ASP A 183 8.82 -15.38 3.49
CA ASP A 183 9.88 -14.66 4.15
C ASP A 183 10.22 -15.51 5.38
N GLU A 184 11.11 -16.49 5.19
CA GLU A 184 11.67 -17.27 6.30
C GLU A 184 12.34 -16.40 7.38
N ARG A 185 12.41 -15.07 7.15
CA ARG A 185 12.94 -14.10 8.10
C ARG A 185 11.88 -13.47 9.00
N SER A 186 10.57 -13.62 8.71
CA SER A 186 9.51 -12.95 9.48
C SER A 186 8.55 -13.90 10.21
N LYS A 187 8.81 -15.20 10.25
CA LYS A 187 8.07 -16.12 11.12
C LYS A 187 8.51 -15.88 12.57
N ASP A 188 7.62 -15.34 13.37
CA ASP A 188 7.61 -15.32 14.84
C ASP A 188 8.43 -14.24 15.59
N LYS A 189 8.81 -13.14 14.98
CA LYS A 189 9.35 -12.05 15.80
C LYS A 189 8.51 -10.80 15.64
N ALA A 190 7.75 -10.46 16.69
CA ALA A 190 7.09 -9.16 16.78
C ALA A 190 8.10 -8.05 16.47
N ILE A 191 7.73 -7.11 15.59
CA ILE A 191 8.56 -5.94 15.29
C ILE A 191 8.55 -5.08 16.54
N THR A 192 9.70 -4.87 17.17
CA THR A 192 9.80 -4.11 18.40
C THR A 192 10.68 -2.89 18.23
N GLY A 193 10.47 -1.92 19.11
CA GLY A 193 11.24 -0.70 19.13
C GLY A 193 11.01 0.12 20.38
N GLY A 194 11.65 1.28 20.47
CA GLY A 194 11.47 2.17 21.60
C GLY A 194 12.49 3.29 21.67
N CYS A 195 12.51 3.97 22.80
CA CYS A 195 13.43 5.07 23.09
C CYS A 195 14.75 4.57 23.70
N ILE A 196 15.76 5.43 23.69
CA ILE A 196 17.11 5.12 24.19
C ILE A 196 17.10 4.72 25.68
N CYS A 197 16.28 5.39 26.51
CA CYS A 197 16.24 5.12 27.95
C CYS A 197 15.35 3.92 28.35
N GLY A 198 14.61 3.32 27.38
CA GLY A 198 13.72 2.20 27.63
C GLY A 198 12.38 2.56 28.27
N ALA A 199 12.12 3.84 28.61
CA ALA A 199 10.86 4.27 29.21
C ALA A 199 9.66 4.05 28.28
N ILE A 200 9.90 4.11 26.96
CA ILE A 200 8.88 3.80 25.93
C ILE A 200 9.34 2.61 25.12
N ARG A 201 8.50 1.59 25.11
CA ARG A 201 8.65 0.41 24.25
C ARG A 201 7.37 0.18 23.48
N TYR A 202 7.49 -0.25 22.24
CA TYR A 202 6.33 -0.59 21.40
C TYR A 202 6.58 -1.89 20.65
N GLU A 203 5.48 -2.51 20.25
CA GLU A 203 5.43 -3.68 19.40
C GLU A 203 4.53 -3.37 18.20
N ILE A 204 4.87 -3.96 17.05
CA ILE A 204 4.14 -3.79 15.80
C ILE A 204 3.80 -5.17 15.28
N SER A 205 2.50 -5.43 15.10
CA SER A 205 1.96 -6.74 14.74
C SER A 205 1.81 -6.96 13.23
N MET A 206 2.10 -5.94 12.40
CA MET A 206 1.91 -6.01 10.95
C MET A 206 3.15 -5.52 10.21
N PRO A 207 3.35 -5.99 8.95
CA PRO A 207 4.48 -5.55 8.14
C PRO A 207 4.42 -4.06 7.82
N ALA A 208 5.58 -3.50 7.50
CA ALA A 208 5.71 -2.12 7.06
C ALA A 208 4.95 -1.87 5.75
N ILE A 209 4.29 -0.72 5.67
CA ILE A 209 3.64 -0.23 4.45
C ILE A 209 4.69 0.32 3.48
N SER A 210 5.58 1.17 4.01
CA SER A 210 6.64 1.82 3.24
C SER A 210 7.75 2.34 4.15
N THR A 211 8.94 2.55 3.59
CA THR A 211 10.10 3.13 4.27
C THR A 211 10.74 4.19 3.37
N GLY A 212 11.30 5.22 3.98
CA GLY A 212 11.95 6.27 3.19
C GLY A 212 12.86 7.18 4.00
N TYR A 213 13.58 8.02 3.25
CA TYR A 213 14.30 9.17 3.79
C TYR A 213 13.39 10.40 3.79
N CYS A 214 13.59 11.30 4.73
CA CYS A 214 12.92 12.60 4.75
C CYS A 214 13.93 13.73 4.94
N HIS A 215 13.98 14.63 3.96
CA HIS A 215 14.86 15.81 3.95
C HIS A 215 14.15 17.09 4.41
N CYS A 216 12.85 17.05 4.73
CA CYS A 216 12.10 18.25 5.07
C CYS A 216 12.62 18.92 6.34
N ARG A 217 12.55 20.26 6.40
CA ARG A 217 13.07 21.07 7.51
C ARG A 217 12.47 20.73 8.87
N ILE A 218 11.23 20.27 8.89
CA ILE A 218 10.56 19.91 10.15
C ILE A 218 11.17 18.60 10.70
N CYS A 219 11.39 17.60 9.85
CA CYS A 219 12.03 16.33 10.26
C CYS A 219 13.49 16.57 10.70
N GLN A 220 14.24 17.39 9.97
CA GLN A 220 15.60 17.79 10.34
C GLN A 220 15.64 18.41 11.75
N ARG A 221 14.77 19.39 12.03
CA ARG A 221 14.70 20.04 13.34
C ARG A 221 14.22 19.12 14.46
N PHE A 222 13.29 18.25 14.15
CA PHE A 222 12.72 17.33 15.14
C PHE A 222 13.68 16.21 15.53
N SER A 223 14.41 15.67 14.55
CA SER A 223 15.37 14.58 14.78
C SER A 223 16.78 15.09 15.17
N GLY A 224 17.08 16.36 14.88
CA GLY A 224 18.45 16.89 15.02
C GLY A 224 19.44 16.32 13.98
N SER A 225 18.94 15.75 12.89
CA SER A 225 19.72 15.13 11.82
C SER A 225 19.53 15.86 10.48
N ALA A 226 20.49 15.75 9.58
CA ALA A 226 20.40 16.32 8.25
C ALA A 226 19.27 15.72 7.40
N MET A 227 18.95 14.46 7.65
CA MET A 227 17.77 13.74 7.15
C MET A 227 17.33 12.72 8.19
N SER A 228 16.11 12.25 8.11
CA SER A 228 15.59 11.17 8.95
C SER A 228 15.14 9.99 8.11
N THR A 229 15.21 8.79 8.68
CA THR A 229 14.59 7.59 8.12
C THR A 229 13.28 7.32 8.82
N TRP A 230 12.30 6.89 8.06
CA TRP A 230 10.97 6.61 8.57
C TRP A 230 10.40 5.32 7.98
N THR A 231 9.59 4.64 8.77
CA THR A 231 8.86 3.45 8.37
C THR A 231 7.39 3.62 8.77
N ALA A 232 6.49 3.48 7.80
CA ALA A 232 5.06 3.56 8.02
C ALA A 232 4.47 2.18 8.30
N PHE A 233 3.62 2.10 9.30
CA PHE A 233 2.86 0.90 9.66
C PHE A 233 1.38 1.25 9.81
N PRO A 234 0.45 0.29 9.66
CA PRO A 234 -0.93 0.51 10.04
C PRO A 234 -1.01 1.01 11.49
N ALA A 235 -1.77 2.05 11.74
CA ALA A 235 -1.83 2.66 13.07
C ALA A 235 -2.37 1.68 14.13
N SER A 236 -3.29 0.81 13.74
CA SER A 236 -3.86 -0.25 14.59
C SER A 236 -2.84 -1.34 14.95
N ALA A 237 -1.76 -1.47 14.16
CA ALA A 237 -0.72 -2.47 14.42
C ALA A 237 0.32 -2.03 15.45
N VAL A 238 0.41 -0.72 15.76
CA VAL A 238 1.42 -0.17 16.67
C VAL A 238 0.85 -0.09 18.09
N GLN A 239 1.38 -0.90 18.97
CA GLN A 239 0.99 -0.95 20.39
C GLN A 239 2.14 -0.49 21.29
N PHE A 240 1.92 0.51 22.13
CA PHE A 240 2.87 0.89 23.16
C PHE A 240 2.74 -0.07 24.34
N LEU A 241 3.83 -0.77 24.67
CA LEU A 241 3.90 -1.75 25.75
C LEU A 241 4.22 -1.09 27.09
N THR A 242 5.12 -0.08 27.07
CA THR A 242 5.51 0.71 28.24
C THR A 242 5.57 2.17 27.85
N GLY A 243 5.03 3.04 28.70
CA GLY A 243 4.99 4.48 28.46
C GLY A 243 4.29 4.88 27.18
N GLU A 244 4.05 6.15 27.03
CA GLU A 244 3.50 6.73 25.80
C GLU A 244 4.33 7.94 25.35
N PRO A 245 4.49 8.15 24.03
CA PRO A 245 5.15 9.35 23.52
C PRO A 245 4.39 10.61 23.93
N ARG A 246 5.13 11.64 24.31
CA ARG A 246 4.58 12.98 24.37
C ARG A 246 4.51 13.54 22.95
N TYR A 247 3.38 14.15 22.59
CA TYR A 247 3.15 14.65 21.24
C TYR A 247 3.30 16.16 21.15
N PHE A 248 3.96 16.61 20.09
CA PHE A 248 4.05 18.00 19.67
C PHE A 248 3.31 18.19 18.34
N ALA A 249 2.33 19.10 18.29
CA ALA A 249 1.64 19.48 17.06
C ALA A 249 2.62 20.27 16.18
N SER A 250 3.25 19.62 15.24
CA SER A 250 4.31 20.19 14.39
C SER A 250 3.77 20.95 13.18
N SER A 251 2.48 20.77 12.87
CA SER A 251 1.72 21.51 11.88
C SER A 251 0.22 21.33 12.16
N PRO A 252 -0.68 22.07 11.45
CA PRO A 252 -2.13 21.88 11.59
C PRO A 252 -2.62 20.48 11.24
N ILE A 253 -1.79 19.67 10.56
CA ILE A 253 -2.17 18.35 10.04
C ILE A 253 -1.33 17.21 10.58
N ALA A 254 -0.34 17.51 11.45
CA ALA A 254 0.60 16.48 11.90
C ALA A 254 1.07 16.72 13.34
N ARG A 255 1.24 15.61 14.06
CA ARG A 255 1.88 15.56 15.37
C ARG A 255 3.07 14.62 15.38
N ARG A 256 4.05 14.90 16.21
CA ARG A 256 5.26 14.11 16.39
C ARG A 256 5.40 13.67 17.82
N GLY A 257 5.64 12.37 18.00
CA GLY A 257 5.81 11.75 19.29
C GLY A 257 7.29 11.59 19.65
N PHE A 258 7.64 11.91 20.88
CA PHE A 258 8.98 11.79 21.44
C PHE A 258 8.92 11.29 22.87
N CYS A 259 9.99 10.69 23.33
CA CYS A 259 10.09 10.28 24.73
C CYS A 259 10.26 11.50 25.63
N PRO A 260 9.40 11.71 26.65
CA PRO A 260 9.53 12.85 27.55
C PRO A 260 10.77 12.77 28.46
N GLU A 261 11.32 11.57 28.67
CA GLU A 261 12.46 11.34 29.57
C GLU A 261 13.81 11.57 28.87
N CYS A 262 13.99 11.04 27.64
CA CYS A 262 15.27 11.12 26.93
C CYS A 262 15.26 11.95 25.65
N GLY A 263 14.11 12.46 25.24
CA GLY A 263 13.97 13.28 24.04
C GLY A 263 14.04 12.51 22.72
N ALA A 264 14.16 11.17 22.74
CA ALA A 264 14.24 10.38 21.52
C ALA A 264 13.00 10.59 20.63
N SER A 265 13.21 10.93 19.36
CA SER A 265 12.15 11.04 18.34
C SER A 265 11.65 9.65 18.00
N LEU A 266 10.33 9.41 18.12
CA LEU A 266 9.76 8.07 17.98
C LEU A 266 8.77 7.98 16.84
N THR A 267 7.81 8.91 16.75
CA THR A 267 6.69 8.78 15.82
C THR A 267 6.34 10.07 15.10
N TYR A 268 5.70 9.90 13.97
CA TYR A 268 5.01 10.95 13.22
C TYR A 268 3.62 10.44 12.84
N GLN A 269 2.61 11.27 13.02
CA GLN A 269 1.23 10.92 12.72
C GLN A 269 0.50 12.10 12.10
N LEU A 270 -0.23 11.85 11.01
CA LEU A 270 -1.18 12.81 10.48
C LEU A 270 -2.43 12.84 11.36
N VAL A 271 -2.95 14.03 11.64
CA VAL A 271 -4.12 14.27 12.51
C VAL A 271 -5.39 14.60 11.73
N ARG A 272 -5.41 14.37 10.43
CA ARG A 272 -6.62 14.47 9.63
C ARG A 272 -7.44 13.18 9.80
N PRO A 273 -8.78 13.25 9.93
CA PRO A 273 -9.62 12.03 10.03
C PRO A 273 -9.37 11.04 8.89
N GLN A 274 -9.06 11.54 7.69
CA GLN A 274 -8.85 10.74 6.49
C GLN A 274 -7.46 10.06 6.43
N THR A 275 -6.51 10.43 7.28
CA THR A 275 -5.11 9.94 7.21
C THR A 275 -4.63 9.31 8.52
N ALA A 276 -5.55 9.08 9.46
CA ALA A 276 -5.23 8.48 10.76
C ALA A 276 -4.94 6.96 10.69
N SER A 277 -5.02 6.36 9.49
CA SER A 277 -4.91 4.91 9.29
C SER A 277 -3.49 4.37 9.42
N TYR A 278 -2.46 5.20 9.37
CA TYR A 278 -1.09 4.76 9.57
C TYR A 278 -0.34 5.62 10.59
N MET A 279 0.63 5.01 11.22
CA MET A 279 1.61 5.65 12.08
C MET A 279 3.00 5.44 11.49
N VAL A 280 3.75 6.51 11.39
CA VAL A 280 5.16 6.46 11.04
C VAL A 280 5.97 6.35 12.31
N VAL A 281 6.89 5.39 12.37
CA VAL A 281 7.95 5.34 13.37
C VAL A 281 9.27 5.79 12.74
N PHE A 282 10.14 6.41 13.51
CA PHE A 282 11.51 6.64 13.07
C PHE A 282 12.19 5.28 12.95
N THR A 283 12.65 4.92 11.75
CA THR A 283 13.23 3.58 11.47
C THR A 283 14.33 3.22 12.47
N THR A 284 15.14 4.21 12.84
CA THR A 284 16.22 4.05 13.83
C THR A 284 15.75 3.81 15.26
N SER A 285 14.45 3.93 15.55
CA SER A 285 13.87 3.55 16.84
C SER A 285 13.39 2.10 16.91
N LEU A 286 13.41 1.37 15.77
CA LEU A 286 13.20 -0.07 15.73
C LEU A 286 14.41 -0.81 16.29
N ASP A 287 14.21 -1.98 16.90
CA ASP A 287 15.29 -2.81 17.42
C ASP A 287 16.12 -3.48 16.31
N ALA A 288 15.54 -3.67 15.12
CA ALA A 288 16.19 -4.21 13.94
C ALA A 288 16.04 -3.25 12.74
N PRO A 289 16.58 -2.01 12.78
CA PRO A 289 16.38 -1.01 11.73
C PRO A 289 16.99 -1.41 10.37
N GLN A 290 17.97 -2.29 10.36
CA GLN A 290 18.62 -2.81 9.14
C GLN A 290 17.66 -3.61 8.25
N ASP A 291 16.55 -4.10 8.79
CA ASP A 291 15.55 -4.87 8.04
C ASP A 291 14.59 -3.95 7.23
N TYR A 292 14.71 -2.63 7.41
CA TYR A 292 13.85 -1.61 6.83
C TYR A 292 14.62 -0.61 5.98
N SER A 293 15.22 -1.07 4.89
CA SER A 293 15.94 -0.20 3.96
C SER A 293 14.99 0.81 3.30
N PRO A 294 15.32 2.12 3.32
CA PRO A 294 14.54 3.14 2.62
C PRO A 294 14.45 2.87 1.12
N THR A 295 13.30 3.18 0.55
CA THR A 295 13.00 2.95 -0.87
C THR A 295 12.67 4.24 -1.64
N ALA A 296 12.67 5.39 -0.96
CA ALA A 296 12.36 6.68 -1.57
C ALA A 296 12.93 7.84 -0.75
N HIS A 297 13.10 9.00 -1.40
CA HIS A 297 13.41 10.28 -0.77
C HIS A 297 12.19 11.19 -0.77
N GLY A 298 11.85 11.77 0.38
CA GLY A 298 10.81 12.79 0.51
C GLY A 298 11.37 14.13 0.97
N GLY A 299 10.77 15.25 0.49
CA GLY A 299 11.18 16.60 0.89
C GLY A 299 12.56 17.02 0.37
N ILE A 300 12.95 16.53 -0.80
CA ILE A 300 14.24 16.80 -1.46
C ILE A 300 14.48 18.29 -1.66
N GLU A 301 13.43 19.08 -1.90
CA GLU A 301 13.50 20.54 -2.02
C GLU A 301 14.10 21.24 -0.79
N SER A 302 14.15 20.54 0.32
CA SER A 302 14.75 21.00 1.59
C SER A 302 16.06 20.29 1.94
N GLN A 303 16.63 19.51 1.02
CA GLN A 303 17.92 18.84 1.21
C GLN A 303 19.00 19.86 1.55
N LEU A 304 19.86 19.50 2.49
CA LEU A 304 20.99 20.35 2.83
C LEU A 304 22.09 20.26 1.75
N PRO A 305 22.71 21.36 1.35
CA PRO A 305 23.58 21.40 0.17
C PRO A 305 24.89 20.60 0.32
N TRP A 306 25.21 20.12 1.50
CA TRP A 306 26.38 19.25 1.74
C TRP A 306 26.04 17.77 1.82
N ILE A 307 24.79 17.40 1.55
CA ILE A 307 24.35 15.99 1.46
C ILE A 307 24.24 15.63 -0.01
N ASP A 308 25.10 14.75 -0.44
CA ASP A 308 25.04 14.17 -1.78
C ASP A 308 24.20 12.88 -1.74
N ILE A 309 23.13 12.81 -2.52
CA ILE A 309 22.34 11.58 -2.74
C ILE A 309 23.03 10.86 -3.89
N LEU A 310 23.57 9.67 -3.60
CA LEU A 310 24.34 8.87 -4.56
C LEU A 310 23.60 7.60 -4.98
N ASP A 311 22.39 7.40 -4.48
CA ASP A 311 21.53 6.29 -4.88
C ASP A 311 20.54 6.73 -5.96
N ASP A 312 19.94 5.76 -6.64
CA ASP A 312 18.93 5.99 -7.70
C ASP A 312 17.50 5.93 -7.14
N LEU A 313 17.30 6.16 -5.83
CA LEU A 313 15.98 6.16 -5.21
C LEU A 313 15.21 7.43 -5.63
N PRO A 314 13.91 7.32 -5.92
CA PRO A 314 13.07 8.45 -6.29
C PRO A 314 12.83 9.40 -5.13
#